data_25b1b1699cf6b89c3ad79ef3416b202b
#
_entry.id   25b1b1699cf6b89c3ad79ef3416b202b
#
_cell.length_a   1.000
_cell.length_b   1.000
_cell.length_c   1.000
_cell.angle_alpha   90.00
_cell.angle_beta   90.00
_cell.angle_gamma   90.00
#
_symmetry.space_group_name_H-M   'P 1'
#
loop_
_entity.id
_entity.type
_entity.pdbx_description
1 polymer ?
#
loop_
_entity_poly.entity_id
_entity_poly.type
_entity_poly.pdbx_seq_one_letter_code
_entity_poly.pdbx_strand_id
1 'polypeptide(L)'
;TPGAWSQYLRRRFAPKDSGSGGGAVGALNGTIIALDILDFEPIEGVHFIQGDFREEAVLAQLEAQVAGRPVDVVVSDMAPNLSGIESSDSVRIAHLVELAVEFAVHHLKPEGALVCKVFHGSGYSQLVKLFKDTFRVVKPIKPRASRDKSAETFLVGIGLKSRRAGADEKPATA
;
A
#
# COMPACT_ATOMS: atom_id res chain seq x y z
N THR A 1 11.75 0.27 10.17
CA THR A 1 12.94 0.96 9.65
C THR A 1 12.59 1.50 8.28
N PRO A 2 12.77 2.81 8.01
CA PRO A 2 12.53 3.39 6.70
C PRO A 2 13.26 2.60 5.61
N GLY A 3 12.63 2.43 4.45
CA GLY A 3 13.21 1.70 3.32
C GLY A 3 13.23 0.16 3.41
N ALA A 4 12.77 -0.45 4.50
CA ALA A 4 12.84 -1.91 4.67
C ALA A 4 12.06 -2.68 3.58
N TRP A 5 10.86 -2.23 3.23
CA TRP A 5 10.08 -2.80 2.13
C TRP A 5 10.76 -2.65 0.78
N SER A 6 11.33 -1.46 0.53
CA SER A 6 12.04 -1.17 -0.71
C SER A 6 13.28 -2.05 -0.87
N GLN A 7 14.06 -2.26 0.19
CA GLN A 7 15.20 -3.18 0.19
C GLN A 7 14.78 -4.62 -0.08
N TYR A 8 13.68 -5.08 0.52
CA TYR A 8 13.15 -6.43 0.29
C TYR A 8 12.71 -6.60 -1.16
N LEU A 9 11.90 -5.67 -1.67
CA LEU A 9 11.39 -5.72 -3.04
C LEU A 9 12.52 -5.63 -4.07
N ARG A 10 13.51 -4.77 -3.84
CA ARG A 10 14.68 -4.67 -4.71
C ARG A 10 15.41 -6.00 -4.82
N ARG A 11 15.60 -6.73 -3.71
CA ARG A 11 16.19 -8.07 -3.72
C ARG A 11 15.32 -9.10 -4.47
N ARG A 12 14.00 -9.00 -4.34
CA ARG A 12 13.06 -9.91 -5.02
C ARG A 12 12.99 -9.69 -6.52
N PHE A 13 13.17 -8.44 -6.98
CA PHE A 13 13.11 -8.06 -8.39
C PHE A 13 14.49 -8.07 -9.07
N ALA A 14 15.56 -8.27 -8.32
CA ALA A 14 16.87 -8.49 -8.92
C ALA A 14 16.81 -9.69 -9.88
N PRO A 15 17.47 -9.61 -11.06
CA PRO A 15 17.59 -10.74 -11.94
C PRO A 15 18.19 -11.93 -11.17
N LYS A 16 17.60 -13.11 -11.30
CA LYS A 16 18.26 -14.32 -10.85
C LYS A 16 19.44 -14.55 -11.80
N ASP A 17 20.64 -14.66 -11.27
CA ASP A 17 21.82 -15.00 -12.07
C ASP A 17 21.55 -16.28 -12.86
N SER A 18 21.12 -16.14 -14.10
CA SER A 18 21.26 -17.16 -15.12
C SER A 18 22.72 -17.08 -15.56
N GLY A 19 23.56 -17.93 -15.02
CA GLY A 19 24.99 -17.98 -15.29
C GLY A 19 25.30 -17.90 -16.79
N SER A 20 25.62 -16.74 -17.26
CA SER A 20 26.50 -16.33 -18.36
C SER A 20 26.18 -14.92 -18.82
N GLY A 21 27.09 -14.00 -18.54
CA GLY A 21 27.35 -12.83 -19.40
C GLY A 21 26.35 -11.70 -19.37
N GLY A 22 26.60 -10.65 -18.57
CA GLY A 22 26.30 -9.28 -19.01
C GLY A 22 24.92 -8.71 -18.69
N GLY A 23 24.28 -9.08 -17.60
CA GLY A 23 23.17 -8.28 -17.08
C GLY A 23 23.68 -6.94 -16.55
N ALA A 24 23.12 -5.81 -17.01
CA ALA A 24 23.49 -4.51 -16.48
C ALA A 24 23.35 -4.52 -14.94
N VAL A 25 24.40 -4.12 -14.25
CA VAL A 25 24.39 -3.93 -12.78
C VAL A 25 23.25 -2.94 -12.47
N GLY A 26 22.30 -3.35 -11.61
CA GLY A 26 21.18 -2.50 -11.22
C GLY A 26 19.86 -2.74 -11.96
N ALA A 27 19.81 -3.59 -13.01
CA ALA A 27 18.54 -3.90 -13.69
C ALA A 27 17.57 -4.64 -12.75
N LEU A 28 16.31 -4.18 -12.73
CA LEU A 28 15.23 -4.83 -11.98
C LEU A 28 14.18 -5.37 -12.95
N ASN A 29 13.56 -6.49 -12.58
CA ASN A 29 12.40 -7.04 -13.29
C ASN A 29 11.11 -6.31 -12.87
N GLY A 30 11.11 -4.99 -12.91
CA GLY A 30 9.98 -4.15 -12.53
C GLY A 30 10.40 -2.77 -12.04
N THR A 31 9.42 -1.95 -11.73
CA THR A 31 9.61 -0.62 -11.17
C THR A 31 9.20 -0.61 -9.70
N ILE A 32 10.02 -0.02 -8.85
CA ILE A 32 9.72 0.20 -7.44
C ILE A 32 9.68 1.71 -7.20
N ILE A 33 8.54 2.18 -6.69
CA ILE A 33 8.36 3.56 -6.24
C ILE A 33 8.13 3.48 -4.74
N ALA A 34 8.90 4.24 -3.97
CA ALA A 34 8.80 4.32 -2.53
C ALA A 34 8.46 5.75 -2.10
N LEU A 35 7.62 5.85 -1.09
CA LEU A 35 7.28 7.11 -0.46
C LEU A 35 7.37 6.92 1.06
N ASP A 36 8.07 7.80 1.72
CA ASP A 36 8.20 7.83 3.17
C ASP A 36 8.33 9.29 3.65
N ILE A 37 7.78 9.58 4.82
CA ILE A 37 7.95 10.88 5.47
C ILE A 37 9.38 11.07 5.97
N LEU A 38 10.03 9.96 6.33
CA LEU A 38 11.42 9.94 6.78
C LEU A 38 12.34 9.68 5.60
N ASP A 39 13.46 10.36 5.60
CA ASP A 39 14.52 10.08 4.66
C ASP A 39 15.21 8.74 4.96
N PHE A 40 15.71 8.08 3.93
CA PHE A 40 16.54 6.89 4.05
C PHE A 40 17.59 6.84 2.93
N GLU A 41 18.66 6.08 3.17
CA GLU A 41 19.73 5.91 2.20
C GLU A 41 19.21 5.45 0.83
N PRO A 42 19.64 6.07 -0.27
CA PRO A 42 19.21 5.70 -1.60
C PRO A 42 19.41 4.22 -1.88
N ILE A 43 18.38 3.59 -2.44
CA ILE A 43 18.40 2.18 -2.86
C ILE A 43 18.42 2.15 -4.38
N GLU A 44 19.46 1.54 -4.94
CA GLU A 44 19.62 1.43 -6.39
C GLU A 44 18.38 0.80 -7.05
N GLY A 45 17.83 1.47 -8.08
CA GLY A 45 16.66 1.01 -8.81
C GLY A 45 15.32 1.30 -8.12
N VAL A 46 15.32 2.03 -6.99
CA VAL A 46 14.11 2.49 -6.30
C VAL A 46 13.93 3.98 -6.54
N HIS A 47 12.77 4.37 -7.04
CA HIS A 47 12.37 5.78 -7.14
C HIS A 47 11.80 6.22 -5.79
N PHE A 48 12.56 7.02 -5.05
CA PHE A 48 12.17 7.49 -3.73
C PHE A 48 11.57 8.89 -3.79
N ILE A 49 10.46 9.07 -3.09
CA ILE A 49 9.79 10.35 -2.85
C ILE A 49 9.76 10.55 -1.34
N GLN A 50 10.39 11.62 -0.85
CA GLN A 50 10.24 12.02 0.55
C GLN A 50 9.05 12.95 0.70
N GLY A 51 8.11 12.60 1.58
CA GLY A 51 6.95 13.43 1.87
C GLY A 51 5.85 12.70 2.63
N ASP A 52 4.84 13.45 2.99
CA ASP A 52 3.64 12.92 3.63
C ASP A 52 2.61 12.53 2.56
N PHE A 53 2.20 11.27 2.54
CA PHE A 53 1.19 10.76 1.60
C PHE A 53 -0.15 11.51 1.68
N ARG A 54 -0.44 12.17 2.80
CA ARG A 54 -1.65 12.98 3.00
C ARG A 54 -1.60 14.33 2.27
N GLU A 55 -0.43 14.76 1.83
CA GLU A 55 -0.25 16.03 1.12
C GLU A 55 -0.54 15.86 -0.37
N GLU A 56 -1.43 16.69 -0.90
CA GLU A 56 -1.83 16.65 -2.31
C GLU A 56 -0.63 16.77 -3.27
N ALA A 57 0.33 17.65 -2.95
CA ALA A 57 1.52 17.83 -3.77
C ALA A 57 2.41 16.58 -3.80
N VAL A 58 2.48 15.82 -2.70
CA VAL A 58 3.25 14.57 -2.60
C VAL A 58 2.52 13.45 -3.34
N LEU A 59 1.21 13.38 -3.20
CA LEU A 59 0.38 12.43 -3.96
C LEU A 59 0.51 12.66 -5.45
N ALA A 60 0.48 13.92 -5.90
CA ALA A 60 0.67 14.27 -7.31
C ALA A 60 2.05 13.85 -7.85
N GLN A 61 3.12 13.96 -7.03
CA GLN A 61 4.45 13.45 -7.40
C GLN A 61 4.44 11.92 -7.55
N LEU A 62 3.79 11.21 -6.64
CA LEU A 62 3.65 9.75 -6.70
C LEU A 62 2.89 9.34 -7.97
N GLU A 63 1.78 9.98 -8.27
CA GLU A 63 0.97 9.72 -9.46
C GLU A 63 1.76 10.02 -10.75
N ALA A 64 2.56 11.08 -10.76
CA ALA A 64 3.45 11.39 -11.87
C ALA A 64 4.51 10.29 -12.09
N GLN A 65 5.04 9.70 -11.03
CA GLN A 65 5.96 8.56 -11.13
C GLN A 65 5.27 7.27 -11.59
N VAL A 66 4.04 7.03 -11.16
CA VAL A 66 3.20 5.93 -11.66
C VAL A 66 2.90 6.14 -13.16
N ALA A 67 2.72 7.39 -13.58
CA ALA A 67 2.54 7.80 -15.00
C ALA A 67 1.43 7.02 -15.73
N GLY A 68 0.30 6.77 -15.05
CA GLY A 68 -0.84 6.02 -15.58
C GLY A 68 -0.58 4.53 -15.82
N ARG A 69 0.58 4.01 -15.46
CA ARG A 69 0.88 2.57 -15.58
C ARG A 69 0.13 1.79 -14.51
N PRO A 70 -0.54 0.69 -14.85
CA PRO A 70 -1.21 -0.14 -13.86
C PRO A 70 -0.20 -0.73 -12.85
N VAL A 71 -0.54 -0.65 -11.57
CA VAL A 71 0.30 -1.12 -10.46
C VAL A 71 -0.04 -2.56 -10.13
N ASP A 72 0.96 -3.42 -9.92
CA ASP A 72 0.76 -4.82 -9.55
C ASP A 72 0.47 -4.96 -8.06
N VAL A 73 1.24 -4.25 -7.23
CA VAL A 73 1.13 -4.34 -5.77
C VAL A 73 1.34 -2.96 -5.14
N VAL A 74 0.47 -2.63 -4.21
CA VAL A 74 0.63 -1.51 -3.29
C VAL A 74 0.94 -2.06 -1.91
N VAL A 75 1.97 -1.53 -1.25
CA VAL A 75 2.34 -1.87 0.12
C VAL A 75 2.28 -0.62 0.98
N SER A 76 1.51 -0.65 2.04
CA SER A 76 1.39 0.44 3.00
C SER A 76 1.67 -0.07 4.42
N ASP A 77 2.74 0.43 5.02
CA ASP A 77 3.03 0.23 6.45
C ASP A 77 2.94 1.53 7.26
N MET A 78 2.23 2.51 6.71
CA MET A 78 1.99 3.78 7.37
C MET A 78 1.35 3.57 8.75
N ALA A 79 1.83 4.32 9.73
CA ALA A 79 1.25 4.38 11.06
C ALA A 79 1.27 5.83 11.56
N PRO A 80 0.21 6.30 12.24
CA PRO A 80 0.25 7.60 12.86
C PRO A 80 1.13 7.55 14.11
N ASN A 81 1.56 8.73 14.57
CA ASN A 81 2.08 8.84 15.92
C ASN A 81 0.94 8.55 16.90
N LEU A 82 1.06 7.46 17.64
CA LEU A 82 0.05 7.05 18.61
C LEU A 82 0.09 7.99 19.82
N SER A 83 -1.08 8.52 20.19
CA SER A 83 -1.25 9.39 21.34
C SER A 83 -1.47 8.64 22.64
N GLY A 84 -1.80 7.33 22.54
CA GLY A 84 -2.24 6.49 23.63
C GLY A 84 -3.73 6.63 23.95
N ILE A 85 -4.46 7.48 23.24
CA ILE A 85 -5.92 7.61 23.34
C ILE A 85 -6.54 6.75 22.24
N GLU A 86 -7.07 5.59 22.62
CA GLU A 86 -7.52 4.55 21.68
C GLU A 86 -8.50 5.08 20.62
N SER A 87 -9.49 5.88 21.01
CA SER A 87 -10.48 6.42 20.07
C SER A 87 -9.86 7.37 19.03
N SER A 88 -8.94 8.23 19.45
CA SER A 88 -8.25 9.15 18.56
C SER A 88 -7.28 8.41 17.63
N ASP A 89 -6.56 7.46 18.17
CA ASP A 89 -5.58 6.67 17.41
C ASP A 89 -6.29 5.78 16.37
N SER A 90 -7.44 5.19 16.72
CA SER A 90 -8.26 4.41 15.79
C SER A 90 -8.71 5.21 14.57
N VAL A 91 -9.16 6.44 14.76
CA VAL A 91 -9.58 7.33 13.66
C VAL A 91 -8.41 7.67 12.74
N ARG A 92 -7.23 7.96 13.31
CA ARG A 92 -6.02 8.27 12.52
C ARG A 92 -5.55 7.07 11.72
N ILE A 93 -5.57 5.86 12.32
CA ILE A 93 -5.22 4.60 11.64
C ILE A 93 -6.21 4.35 10.49
N ALA A 94 -7.51 4.46 10.77
CA ALA A 94 -8.54 4.25 9.76
C ALA A 94 -8.35 5.17 8.56
N HIS A 95 -8.10 6.45 8.80
CA HIS A 95 -7.86 7.42 7.74
C HIS A 95 -6.68 7.05 6.82
N LEU A 96 -5.54 6.64 7.39
CA LEU A 96 -4.38 6.20 6.59
C LEU A 96 -4.68 4.95 5.76
N VAL A 97 -5.44 4.01 6.32
CA VAL A 97 -5.85 2.79 5.61
C VAL A 97 -6.83 3.12 4.48
N GLU A 98 -7.78 4.01 4.72
CA GLU A 98 -8.73 4.47 3.70
C GLU A 98 -8.02 5.14 2.53
N LEU A 99 -7.05 6.01 2.78
CA LEU A 99 -6.22 6.63 1.75
C LEU A 99 -5.44 5.58 0.93
N ALA A 100 -4.87 4.57 1.60
CA ALA A 100 -4.16 3.49 0.90
C ALA A 100 -5.10 2.65 0.04
N VAL A 101 -6.32 2.37 0.51
CA VAL A 101 -7.36 1.66 -0.26
C VAL A 101 -7.81 2.50 -1.45
N GLU A 102 -8.03 3.80 -1.27
CA GLU A 102 -8.41 4.71 -2.35
C GLU A 102 -7.36 4.76 -3.44
N PHE A 103 -6.09 4.93 -3.07
CA PHE A 103 -4.98 4.87 -4.02
C PHE A 103 -4.93 3.53 -4.76
N ALA A 104 -5.08 2.43 -4.05
CA ALA A 104 -5.09 1.09 -4.63
C ALA A 104 -6.24 0.91 -5.64
N VAL A 105 -7.44 1.39 -5.33
CA VAL A 105 -8.60 1.31 -6.24
C VAL A 105 -8.36 2.07 -7.54
N HIS A 106 -7.63 3.18 -7.51
CA HIS A 106 -7.37 4.00 -8.69
C HIS A 106 -6.21 3.48 -9.54
N HIS A 107 -5.22 2.83 -8.93
CA HIS A 107 -3.96 2.52 -9.60
C HIS A 107 -3.67 1.02 -9.79
N LEU A 108 -4.27 0.13 -9.00
CA LEU A 108 -4.04 -1.31 -9.13
C LEU A 108 -4.61 -1.87 -10.43
N LYS A 109 -3.91 -2.85 -10.97
CA LYS A 109 -4.49 -3.80 -11.94
C LYS A 109 -5.70 -4.50 -11.34
N PRO A 110 -6.67 -4.97 -12.16
CA PRO A 110 -7.83 -5.72 -11.66
C PRO A 110 -7.45 -6.91 -10.76
N GLU A 111 -6.35 -7.59 -11.07
CA GLU A 111 -5.82 -8.73 -10.29
C GLU A 111 -4.77 -8.32 -9.26
N GLY A 112 -4.49 -7.02 -9.13
CA GLY A 112 -3.47 -6.48 -8.23
C GLY A 112 -3.78 -6.71 -6.75
N ALA A 113 -2.81 -6.40 -5.90
CA ALA A 113 -2.92 -6.62 -4.46
C ALA A 113 -2.55 -5.37 -3.65
N LEU A 114 -3.26 -5.16 -2.55
CA LEU A 114 -2.90 -4.21 -1.49
C LEU A 114 -2.48 -4.99 -0.24
N VAL A 115 -1.30 -4.66 0.27
CA VAL A 115 -0.82 -5.10 1.59
C VAL A 115 -0.80 -3.87 2.50
N CYS A 116 -1.59 -3.88 3.56
CA CYS A 116 -1.73 -2.71 4.42
C CYS A 116 -1.61 -3.08 5.89
N LYS A 117 -0.74 -2.36 6.61
CA LYS A 117 -0.62 -2.50 8.06
C LYS A 117 -1.85 -1.94 8.74
N VAL A 118 -2.39 -2.70 9.68
CA VAL A 118 -3.52 -2.35 10.52
C VAL A 118 -3.25 -2.77 11.97
N PHE A 119 -4.07 -2.30 12.89
CA PHE A 119 -3.94 -2.64 14.30
C PHE A 119 -5.22 -3.29 14.78
N HIS A 120 -5.08 -4.39 15.55
CA HIS A 120 -6.20 -4.96 16.29
C HIS A 120 -6.68 -3.97 17.35
N GLY A 121 -7.98 -3.91 17.57
CA GLY A 121 -8.62 -3.01 18.51
C GLY A 121 -9.84 -2.33 17.93
N SER A 122 -10.17 -1.17 18.47
CA SER A 122 -11.28 -0.35 18.00
C SER A 122 -11.10 0.01 16.52
N GLY A 123 -12.14 -0.21 15.71
CA GLY A 123 -12.11 0.09 14.27
C GLY A 123 -11.60 -1.05 13.37
N TYR A 124 -10.97 -2.10 13.89
CA TYR A 124 -10.42 -3.20 13.07
C TYR A 124 -11.48 -3.89 12.20
N SER A 125 -12.64 -4.17 12.74
CA SER A 125 -13.73 -4.82 12.00
C SER A 125 -14.23 -3.98 10.82
N GLN A 126 -14.26 -2.67 10.96
CA GLN A 126 -14.61 -1.74 9.89
C GLN A 126 -13.57 -1.75 8.77
N LEU A 127 -12.29 -1.82 9.10
CA LEU A 127 -11.21 -1.95 8.12
C LEU A 127 -11.28 -3.28 7.37
N VAL A 128 -11.55 -4.38 8.09
CA VAL A 128 -11.77 -5.69 7.44
C VAL A 128 -12.98 -5.64 6.50
N LYS A 129 -14.06 -4.96 6.90
CA LYS A 129 -15.23 -4.77 6.05
C LYS A 129 -14.87 -3.96 4.80
N LEU A 130 -14.16 -2.83 4.94
CA LEU A 130 -13.69 -2.02 3.82
C LEU A 130 -12.91 -2.85 2.80
N PHE A 131 -11.97 -3.69 3.28
CA PHE A 131 -11.21 -4.59 2.41
C PHE A 131 -12.11 -5.62 1.72
N LYS A 132 -13.04 -6.24 2.45
CA LYS A 132 -13.99 -7.19 1.87
C LYS A 132 -14.94 -6.57 0.85
N ASP A 133 -15.29 -5.32 1.02
CA ASP A 133 -16.12 -4.59 0.05
C ASP A 133 -15.33 -4.21 -1.21
N THR A 134 -14.02 -4.04 -1.10
CA THR A 134 -13.13 -3.61 -2.17
C THR A 134 -12.48 -4.76 -2.95
N PHE A 135 -12.04 -5.81 -2.25
CA PHE A 135 -11.26 -6.92 -2.82
C PHE A 135 -12.02 -8.23 -2.83
N ARG A 136 -11.72 -9.08 -3.82
CA ARG A 136 -12.32 -10.43 -3.95
C ARG A 136 -11.83 -11.39 -2.89
N VAL A 137 -10.55 -11.30 -2.53
CA VAL A 137 -9.93 -12.10 -1.49
C VAL A 137 -9.31 -11.19 -0.45
N VAL A 138 -9.60 -11.44 0.82
CA VAL A 138 -9.02 -10.69 1.95
C VAL A 138 -8.46 -11.68 2.97
N LYS A 139 -7.19 -11.48 3.34
CA LYS A 139 -6.49 -12.32 4.31
C LYS A 139 -5.79 -11.45 5.35
N PRO A 140 -6.03 -11.65 6.65
CA PRO A 140 -5.18 -11.10 7.69
C PRO A 140 -3.91 -11.92 7.78
N ILE A 141 -2.76 -11.25 7.91
CA ILE A 141 -1.45 -11.90 8.08
C ILE A 141 -0.74 -11.26 9.25
N LYS A 142 -0.42 -12.06 10.26
CA LYS A 142 0.45 -11.64 11.34
C LYS A 142 1.88 -12.09 11.03
N PRO A 143 2.85 -11.17 10.88
CA PRO A 143 4.23 -11.54 10.61
C PRO A 143 4.81 -12.40 11.74
N ARG A 144 5.57 -13.43 11.40
CA ARG A 144 6.23 -14.31 12.40
C ARG A 144 7.22 -13.54 13.29
N ALA A 145 7.80 -12.47 12.80
CA ALA A 145 8.69 -11.58 13.54
C ALA A 145 7.96 -10.59 14.45
N SER A 146 6.63 -10.50 14.36
CA SER A 146 5.84 -9.66 15.25
C SER A 146 5.81 -10.28 16.66
N ARG A 147 6.01 -9.45 17.68
CA ARG A 147 5.86 -9.90 19.07
C ARG A 147 4.42 -10.33 19.32
N ASP A 148 4.19 -11.40 20.08
CA ASP A 148 2.85 -11.93 20.37
C ASP A 148 1.89 -10.89 20.96
N LYS A 149 2.43 -9.93 21.72
CA LYS A 149 1.68 -8.81 22.32
C LYS A 149 1.45 -7.62 21.39
N SER A 150 2.04 -7.60 20.20
CA SER A 150 1.84 -6.51 19.25
C SER A 150 0.44 -6.57 18.66
N ALA A 151 -0.26 -5.43 18.64
CA ALA A 151 -1.55 -5.29 17.97
C ALA A 151 -1.41 -5.20 16.45
N GLU A 152 -0.19 -5.07 15.90
CA GLU A 152 0.05 -4.97 14.47
C GLU A 152 -0.29 -6.26 13.73
N THR A 153 -0.97 -6.11 12.62
CA THR A 153 -1.21 -7.16 11.63
C THR A 153 -1.27 -6.52 10.24
N PHE A 154 -1.26 -7.33 9.19
CA PHE A 154 -1.45 -6.85 7.84
C PHE A 154 -2.75 -7.40 7.27
N LEU A 155 -3.51 -6.56 6.58
CA LEU A 155 -4.59 -7.00 5.70
C LEU A 155 -4.06 -7.07 4.27
N VAL A 156 -4.28 -8.19 3.63
CA VAL A 156 -3.95 -8.40 2.22
C VAL A 156 -5.24 -8.51 1.45
N GLY A 157 -5.48 -7.55 0.56
CA GLY A 157 -6.58 -7.56 -0.40
C GLY A 157 -6.07 -7.94 -1.79
N ILE A 158 -6.69 -8.91 -2.44
CA ILE A 158 -6.28 -9.38 -3.77
C ILE A 158 -7.46 -9.32 -4.72
N GLY A 159 -7.21 -8.76 -5.88
CA GLY A 159 -8.18 -8.61 -6.95
C GLY A 159 -9.29 -7.62 -6.61
N LEU A 160 -9.33 -6.52 -7.34
CA LEU A 160 -10.38 -5.53 -7.18
C LEU A 160 -11.75 -6.11 -7.57
N LYS A 161 -12.76 -5.85 -6.77
CA LYS A 161 -14.14 -6.06 -7.17
C LYS A 161 -14.51 -5.02 -8.23
N SER A 162 -15.21 -5.41 -9.28
CA SER A 162 -15.76 -4.45 -10.22
C SER A 162 -16.68 -3.48 -9.45
N ARG A 163 -16.49 -2.17 -9.63
CA ARG A 163 -17.50 -1.20 -9.18
C ARG A 163 -18.83 -1.62 -9.78
N ARG A 164 -19.84 -1.88 -8.96
CA ARG A 164 -21.22 -1.96 -9.46
C ARG A 164 -21.50 -0.62 -10.12
N ALA A 165 -21.56 -0.59 -11.43
CA ALA A 165 -22.15 0.50 -12.17
C ALA A 165 -23.65 0.53 -11.75
N GLY A 166 -24.05 1.55 -11.00
CA GLY A 166 -25.47 1.72 -10.67
C GLY A 166 -25.74 2.09 -9.22
N ALA A 167 -25.42 3.32 -8.84
CA ALA A 167 -26.14 4.00 -7.76
C ALA A 167 -25.98 5.52 -7.85
N ASP A 168 -26.00 6.12 -9.04
CA ASP A 168 -26.17 7.58 -9.19
C ASP A 168 -26.76 7.91 -10.57
N GLU A 169 -27.97 7.41 -10.81
CA GLU A 169 -28.84 8.01 -11.82
C GLU A 169 -30.27 7.97 -11.29
N LYS A 170 -30.58 8.92 -10.44
CA LYS A 170 -31.95 9.27 -10.14
C LYS A 170 -32.40 10.22 -11.25
N PRO A 171 -33.32 9.82 -12.14
CA PRO A 171 -33.82 10.76 -13.13
C PRO A 171 -34.56 11.88 -12.41
N ALA A 172 -34.20 13.09 -12.73
CA ALA A 172 -35.01 14.25 -12.42
C ALA A 172 -36.34 14.08 -13.16
N THR A 173 -37.39 13.81 -12.42
CA THR A 173 -38.77 13.90 -12.91
C THR A 173 -39.17 15.36 -12.93
N ALA A 174 -39.63 15.74 -14.10
CA ALA A 174 -40.26 17.01 -14.45
C ALA A 174 -41.36 17.44 -13.48
#